data_ec0bdf8c53a38d7d6b9eb5b1565617c4
#
_entry.id   ec0bdf8c53a38d7d6b9eb5b1565617c4
#
_cell.length_a   1.000
_cell.length_b   1.000
_cell.length_c   1.000
_cell.angle_alpha   90.00
_cell.angle_beta   90.00
_cell.angle_gamma   90.00
#
_symmetry.space_group_name_H-M   'P 1'
#
loop_
_entity.id
_entity.type
_entity.pdbx_description
1 polymer ?
#
loop_
_entity_poly.entity_id
_entity_poly.type
_entity_poly.pdbx_seq_one_letter_code
_entity_poly.pdbx_strand_id
1 'polypeptide(L)'
;MPKICTFLGISIYMYFDEHNPPHFHALYNDFRGKFLLPSLNYTAGNLPPRIIGLVIEWAELHKEELLDNWNRIKETGKYKKINPLV
;
A
#
# COMPACT_ATOMS: atom_id res chain seq x y z
N MET A 1 -7.81 6.77 -9.06
CA MET A 1 -6.80 6.38 -8.04
C MET A 1 -6.84 4.87 -7.88
N PRO A 2 -5.71 4.18 -8.10
CA PRO A 2 -5.70 2.72 -8.01
C PRO A 2 -5.80 2.22 -6.57
N LYS A 3 -6.99 1.83 -6.18
CA LYS A 3 -7.21 1.16 -4.89
C LYS A 3 -6.98 -0.33 -5.11
N ILE A 4 -5.89 -0.86 -4.54
CA ILE A 4 -5.48 -2.23 -4.78
C ILE A 4 -6.02 -3.22 -3.75
N CYS A 5 -6.48 -2.75 -2.60
CA CYS A 5 -7.01 -3.62 -1.56
C CYS A 5 -7.80 -2.82 -0.53
N THR A 6 -8.76 -3.47 0.12
CA THR A 6 -9.50 -2.91 1.26
C THR A 6 -9.72 -4.03 2.27
N PHE A 7 -9.37 -3.78 3.53
CA PHE A 7 -9.65 -4.72 4.61
C PHE A 7 -9.75 -3.97 5.95
N LEU A 8 -10.66 -4.40 6.79
CA LEU A 8 -10.85 -3.83 8.14
C LEU A 8 -10.96 -2.30 8.15
N GLY A 9 -11.61 -1.73 7.11
CA GLY A 9 -11.75 -0.28 6.99
C GLY A 9 -10.52 0.44 6.49
N ILE A 10 -9.47 -0.29 6.13
CA ILE A 10 -8.22 0.27 5.61
C ILE A 10 -8.23 0.13 4.09
N SER A 11 -7.97 1.22 3.37
CA SER A 11 -7.86 1.21 1.91
C SER A 11 -6.41 1.40 1.51
N ILE A 12 -5.94 0.57 0.59
CA ILE A 12 -4.54 0.61 0.11
C ILE A 12 -4.53 1.15 -1.30
N TYR A 13 -3.70 2.16 -1.54
CA TYR A 13 -3.58 2.84 -2.82
C TYR A 13 -2.15 2.85 -3.31
N MET A 14 -2.00 2.86 -4.64
CA MET A 14 -0.73 3.01 -5.29
C MET A 14 -0.96 3.89 -6.53
N TYR A 15 -0.26 5.01 -6.63
CA TYR A 15 -0.51 6.00 -7.68
C TYR A 15 0.51 5.88 -8.81
N PHE A 16 0.06 5.98 -10.05
CA PHE A 16 0.94 5.76 -11.18
C PHE A 16 1.89 6.94 -11.48
N ASP A 17 1.58 8.13 -11.00
CA ASP A 17 2.42 9.30 -11.20
C ASP A 17 3.42 9.55 -10.05
N GLU A 18 3.52 8.60 -9.13
CA GLU A 18 4.47 8.70 -8.03
C GLU A 18 5.88 8.35 -8.48
N HIS A 19 6.88 8.88 -7.78
CA HIS A 19 8.28 8.65 -8.08
C HIS A 19 8.90 7.62 -7.14
N ASN A 20 10.05 7.03 -7.58
CA ASN A 20 10.84 6.16 -6.72
C ASN A 20 11.23 6.88 -5.42
N PRO A 21 11.42 6.14 -4.32
CA PRO A 21 11.38 4.67 -4.22
C PRO A 21 9.98 4.11 -4.27
N PRO A 22 9.84 2.81 -4.58
CA PRO A 22 8.53 2.15 -4.57
C PRO A 22 7.86 2.29 -3.22
N HIS A 23 6.56 2.56 -3.23
CA HIS A 23 5.80 2.75 -2.00
C HIS A 23 4.32 2.61 -2.25
N PHE A 24 3.54 2.47 -1.17
CA PHE A 24 2.09 2.51 -1.24
C PHE A 24 1.54 3.38 -0.11
N HIS A 25 0.26 3.73 -0.25
CA HIS A 25 -0.43 4.56 0.73
C HIS A 25 -1.55 3.77 1.38
N ALA A 26 -1.79 4.01 2.66
CA ALA A 26 -2.91 3.44 3.39
C ALA A 26 -3.78 4.56 3.95
N LEU A 27 -5.10 4.38 3.84
CA LEU A 27 -6.07 5.35 4.34
C LEU A 27 -7.01 4.63 5.32
N TYR A 28 -7.18 5.21 6.51
CA TYR A 28 -8.09 4.70 7.52
C TYR A 28 -8.83 5.87 8.14
N ASN A 29 -10.15 5.99 7.86
CA ASN A 29 -10.94 7.17 8.22
C ASN A 29 -10.25 8.42 7.67
N ASP A 30 -9.90 9.38 8.54
CA ASP A 30 -9.21 10.61 8.12
C ASP A 30 -7.70 10.50 8.25
N PHE A 31 -7.20 9.32 8.65
CA PHE A 31 -5.76 9.08 8.84
C PHE A 31 -5.16 8.46 7.60
N ARG A 32 -3.90 8.78 7.33
CA ARG A 32 -3.20 8.22 6.18
C ARG A 32 -1.74 7.97 6.49
N GLY A 33 -1.11 7.11 5.71
CA GLY A 33 0.29 6.83 5.88
C GLY A 33 0.93 6.32 4.60
N LYS A 34 2.26 6.41 4.56
CA LYS A 34 3.07 5.99 3.42
C LYS A 34 4.06 4.93 3.90
N PHE A 35 4.14 3.85 3.13
CA PHE A 35 5.01 2.71 3.44
C PHE A 35 5.92 2.45 2.25
N LEU A 36 7.22 2.32 2.51
CA LEU A 36 8.20 2.01 1.46
C LEU A 36 8.19 0.52 1.13
N LEU A 37 8.58 0.21 -0.09
CA LEU A 37 8.75 -1.18 -0.56
C LEU A 37 10.21 -1.39 -0.93
N PRO A 38 10.80 -2.54 -0.64
CA PRO A 38 10.23 -3.70 0.04
C PRO A 38 10.37 -3.68 1.55
N SER A 39 11.01 -2.65 2.13
CA SER A 39 11.31 -2.59 3.55
C SER A 39 10.09 -2.53 4.45
N LEU A 40 8.97 -1.98 3.94
CA LEU A 40 7.74 -1.69 4.67
C LEU A 40 7.93 -0.63 5.76
N ASN A 41 8.94 0.22 5.61
CA ASN A 41 9.15 1.32 6.54
C ASN A 41 8.02 2.34 6.43
N TYR A 42 7.43 2.68 7.56
CA TYR A 42 6.42 3.72 7.66
C TYR A 42 7.15 5.07 7.69
N THR A 43 6.97 5.90 6.65
CA THR A 43 7.79 7.10 6.48
C THR A 43 7.07 8.41 6.70
N ALA A 44 5.74 8.43 6.57
CA ALA A 44 4.99 9.67 6.68
C ALA A 44 3.54 9.37 6.98
N GLY A 45 2.89 10.27 7.72
CA GLY A 45 1.47 10.17 7.98
C GLY A 45 1.13 10.18 9.46
N ASN A 46 -0.13 9.84 9.75
CA ASN A 46 -0.67 9.91 11.11
C ASN A 46 -1.55 8.71 11.43
N LEU A 47 -1.28 7.55 10.85
CA LEU A 47 -2.04 6.34 11.14
C LEU A 47 -1.87 5.93 12.59
N PRO A 48 -2.95 5.47 13.26
CA PRO A 48 -2.82 4.92 14.61
C PRO A 48 -1.88 3.70 14.62
N PRO A 49 -1.10 3.50 15.68
CA PRO A 49 -0.13 2.38 15.75
C PRO A 49 -0.73 1.01 15.45
N ARG A 50 -1.94 0.74 15.92
CA ARG A 50 -2.61 -0.52 15.66
C ARG A 50 -2.84 -0.72 14.14
N ILE A 51 -3.21 0.34 13.45
CA ILE A 51 -3.47 0.28 12.01
C ILE A 51 -2.17 0.10 11.26
N ILE A 52 -1.10 0.77 11.67
CA ILE A 52 0.24 0.58 11.08
C ILE A 52 0.61 -0.91 11.17
N GLY A 53 0.41 -1.54 12.32
CA GLY A 53 0.72 -2.95 12.51
C GLY A 53 -0.06 -3.86 11.57
N LEU A 54 -1.36 -3.60 11.40
CA LEU A 54 -2.20 -4.40 10.51
C LEU A 54 -1.78 -4.27 9.06
N VAL A 55 -1.42 -3.06 8.63
CA VAL A 55 -0.95 -2.82 7.26
C VAL A 55 0.37 -3.56 7.02
N ILE A 56 1.30 -3.50 7.97
CA ILE A 56 2.58 -4.18 7.85
C ILE A 56 2.38 -5.69 7.79
N GLU A 57 1.51 -6.24 8.63
CA GLU A 57 1.20 -7.66 8.62
C GLU A 57 0.70 -8.11 7.25
N TRP A 58 -0.26 -7.38 6.68
CA TRP A 58 -0.78 -7.65 5.36
C TRP A 58 0.30 -7.53 4.28
N ALA A 59 1.08 -6.46 4.33
CA ALA A 59 2.10 -6.18 3.32
C ALA A 59 3.24 -7.21 3.34
N GLU A 60 3.58 -7.75 4.52
CA GLU A 60 4.57 -8.82 4.62
C GLU A 60 4.17 -10.05 3.80
N LEU A 61 2.88 -10.34 3.77
CA LEU A 61 2.34 -11.49 3.02
C LEU A 61 2.31 -11.23 1.52
N HIS A 62 2.36 -9.96 1.09
CA HIS A 62 2.13 -9.57 -0.30
C HIS A 62 3.23 -8.69 -0.90
N LYS A 63 4.45 -8.77 -0.36
CA LYS A 63 5.57 -7.92 -0.83
C LYS A 63 5.80 -8.03 -2.33
N GLU A 64 5.85 -9.24 -2.86
CA GLU A 64 6.13 -9.45 -4.28
C GLU A 64 5.00 -8.90 -5.15
N GLU A 65 3.76 -9.12 -4.74
CA GLU A 65 2.61 -8.60 -5.46
C GLU A 65 2.60 -7.08 -5.46
N LEU A 66 2.99 -6.46 -4.34
CA LEU A 66 3.06 -5.01 -4.24
C LEU A 66 4.13 -4.43 -5.15
N LEU A 67 5.31 -5.05 -5.19
CA LEU A 67 6.38 -4.62 -6.08
C LEU A 67 5.99 -4.82 -7.55
N ASP A 68 5.35 -5.94 -7.87
CA ASP A 68 4.86 -6.20 -9.21
C ASP A 68 3.85 -5.14 -9.64
N ASN A 69 2.93 -4.78 -8.76
CA ASN A 69 1.95 -3.73 -9.05
C ASN A 69 2.62 -2.37 -9.26
N TRP A 70 3.64 -2.05 -8.46
CA TRP A 70 4.38 -0.80 -8.63
C TRP A 70 4.95 -0.71 -10.05
N ASN A 71 5.63 -1.78 -10.49
CA ASN A 71 6.23 -1.82 -11.82
C ASN A 71 5.17 -1.80 -12.92
N ARG A 72 4.10 -2.56 -12.74
CA ARG A 72 3.02 -2.68 -13.70
C ARG A 72 2.29 -1.35 -13.90
N ILE A 73 2.03 -0.63 -12.82
CA ILE A 73 1.39 0.69 -12.88
C ILE A 73 2.30 1.68 -13.61
N LYS A 74 3.61 1.66 -13.34
CA LYS A 74 4.58 2.54 -13.99
C LYS A 74 4.67 2.28 -15.48
N GLU A 75 4.65 1.01 -15.89
CA GLU A 75 4.84 0.64 -17.29
C GLU A 75 3.55 0.73 -18.11
N THR A 76 2.42 0.34 -17.54
CA THR A 76 1.17 0.17 -18.31
C THR A 76 0.00 0.96 -17.77
N GLY A 77 0.11 1.51 -16.57
CA GLY A 77 -1.02 2.15 -15.90
C GLY A 77 -2.04 1.18 -15.33
N LYS A 78 -1.77 -0.12 -15.45
CA LYS A 78 -2.69 -1.17 -14.98
C LYS A 78 -2.18 -1.79 -13.68
N TYR A 79 -3.08 -2.38 -12.91
CA TYR A 79 -2.74 -3.01 -11.64
C TYR A 79 -3.67 -4.19 -11.37
N LYS A 80 -3.26 -5.04 -10.43
CA LYS A 80 -4.08 -6.16 -9.98
C LYS A 80 -4.52 -5.92 -8.55
N LYS A 81 -5.74 -6.34 -8.24
CA LYS A 81 -6.20 -6.35 -6.86
C LYS A 81 -5.41 -7.40 -6.08
N ILE A 82 -5.14 -7.10 -4.82
CA ILE A 82 -4.42 -7.99 -3.92
C ILE A 82 -5.41 -8.45 -2.84
N ASN A 83 -5.29 -9.71 -2.43
CA ASN A 83 -6.20 -10.27 -1.43
C ASN A 83 -6.09 -9.53 -0.10
N PRO A 84 -7.20 -9.32 0.60
CA PRO A 84 -7.19 -8.66 1.90
C PRO A 84 -6.60 -9.57 2.97
N LEU A 85 -6.27 -8.98 4.14
CA LEU A 85 -5.79 -9.73 5.28
C LEU A 85 -6.87 -10.67 5.81
N VAL A 86 -8.08 -10.18 5.85
CA VAL A 86 -9.24 -10.94 6.28
C VAL A 86 -10.47 -10.63 5.43
#